data_9fd37d638442c9c8905cf9f5dbfb92df
#
_entry.id   9fd37d638442c9c8905cf9f5dbfb92df
#
_cell.length_a   1.000
_cell.length_b   1.000
_cell.length_c   1.000
_cell.angle_alpha   90.00
_cell.angle_beta   90.00
_cell.angle_gamma   90.00
#
_symmetry.space_group_name_H-M   'P 1'
#
loop_
_entity.id
_entity.type
_entity.pdbx_description
1 polymer ?
#
loop_
_entity_poly.entity_id
_entity_poly.type
_entity_poly.pdbx_seq_one_letter_code
_entity_poly.pdbx_strand_id
1 'polypeptide(L)'
;MIISVPIQIIDLHGDSYHPLVEIMVNNNPYTLVLDTGASKTAFDHDILLQSDAGGAIQASERVSTGLGTTNMASSTAIIEEIKVGDLYISNFEVAVLDLSTINIAYRQLNHPEVLGVLGGDILMKYKAVIDYGKKKLSFHTRSKQKAPLVKRGS
;
A
#
# COMPACT_ATOMS: atom_id res chain seq x y z
N MET A 1 6.93 20.90 2.26
CA MET A 1 8.02 19.92 2.33
C MET A 1 7.79 18.81 1.34
N ILE A 2 8.82 18.38 0.66
CA ILE A 2 8.74 17.31 -0.35
C ILE A 2 9.47 16.10 0.18
N ILE A 3 8.82 14.96 0.13
CA ILE A 3 9.39 13.66 0.50
C ILE A 3 9.40 12.80 -0.75
N SER A 4 10.55 12.24 -1.10
CA SER A 4 10.68 11.42 -2.30
C SER A 4 11.23 10.04 -1.96
N VAL A 5 10.68 9.03 -2.65
CA VAL A 5 11.14 7.64 -2.55
C VAL A 5 11.34 7.08 -3.95
N PRO A 6 12.24 6.11 -4.12
CA PRO A 6 12.42 5.49 -5.41
C PRO A 6 11.25 4.59 -5.78
N ILE A 7 11.01 4.45 -7.08
CA ILE A 7 10.07 3.50 -7.65
C ILE A 7 10.87 2.45 -8.41
N GLN A 8 10.55 1.19 -8.20
CA GLN A 8 11.05 0.10 -9.03
C GLN A 8 9.99 -0.20 -10.09
N ILE A 9 10.37 -0.17 -11.35
CA ILE A 9 9.44 -0.52 -12.43
C ILE A 9 9.77 -1.92 -12.92
N ILE A 10 8.82 -2.83 -12.79
CA ILE A 10 8.96 -4.18 -13.31
C ILE A 10 8.20 -4.31 -14.62
N ASP A 11 8.69 -5.18 -15.49
CA ASP A 11 8.10 -5.45 -16.79
C ASP A 11 7.64 -6.90 -16.81
N LEU A 12 6.34 -7.13 -16.95
CA LEU A 12 5.79 -8.47 -16.88
C LEU A 12 5.89 -9.24 -18.20
N HIS A 13 5.79 -8.55 -19.33
CA HIS A 13 5.71 -9.24 -20.63
C HIS A 13 6.40 -8.47 -21.76
N GLY A 14 7.36 -7.61 -21.44
CA GLY A 14 8.01 -6.78 -22.44
C GLY A 14 7.28 -5.48 -22.77
N ASP A 15 6.04 -5.36 -22.36
CA ASP A 15 5.20 -4.19 -22.63
C ASP A 15 4.20 -3.90 -21.50
N SER A 16 4.35 -4.56 -20.36
CA SER A 16 3.42 -4.43 -19.23
C SER A 16 4.20 -3.99 -17.99
N TYR A 17 4.22 -2.69 -17.72
CA TYR A 17 5.04 -2.08 -16.70
C TYR A 17 4.24 -1.80 -15.42
N HIS A 18 4.78 -2.24 -14.30
CA HIS A 18 4.17 -2.02 -12.98
C HIS A 18 5.14 -1.25 -12.08
N PRO A 19 4.73 -0.09 -11.56
CA PRO A 19 5.57 0.65 -10.61
C PRO A 19 5.38 0.11 -9.19
N LEU A 20 6.47 -0.23 -8.55
CA LEU A 20 6.48 -0.75 -7.19
C LEU A 20 7.16 0.25 -6.27
N VAL A 21 6.69 0.32 -5.04
CA VAL A 21 7.28 1.15 -4.00
C VAL A 21 7.42 0.34 -2.72
N GLU A 22 8.54 0.57 -2.02
CA GLU A 22 8.77 -0.06 -0.72
C GLU A 22 8.17 0.81 0.37
N ILE A 23 7.48 0.16 1.30
CA ILE A 23 6.92 0.82 2.49
C ILE A 23 7.30 0.05 3.74
N MET A 24 7.10 0.69 4.88
CA MET A 24 7.20 0.02 6.18
C MET A 24 5.80 -0.03 6.80
N VAL A 25 5.40 -1.19 7.25
CA VAL A 25 4.16 -1.39 8.01
C VAL A 25 4.56 -1.90 9.38
N ASN A 26 4.29 -1.13 10.42
CA ASN A 26 4.68 -1.45 11.79
C ASN A 26 6.15 -1.88 11.88
N ASN A 27 7.03 -1.11 11.22
CA ASN A 27 8.48 -1.33 11.14
C ASN A 27 8.93 -2.55 10.34
N ASN A 28 8.06 -3.19 9.60
CA ASN A 28 8.41 -4.30 8.72
C ASN A 28 8.33 -3.86 7.26
N PRO A 29 9.32 -4.21 6.42
CA PRO A 29 9.32 -3.78 5.03
C PRO A 29 8.38 -4.62 4.18
N TYR A 30 7.68 -3.95 3.28
CA TYR A 30 6.81 -4.56 2.28
C TYR A 30 6.89 -3.78 0.99
N THR A 31 6.47 -4.40 -0.09
CA THR A 31 6.36 -3.76 -1.40
C THR A 31 4.89 -3.60 -1.76
N LEU A 32 4.53 -2.45 -2.31
CA LEU A 32 3.20 -2.17 -2.85
C LEU A 32 3.29 -1.82 -4.32
N VAL A 33 2.24 -2.15 -5.07
CA VAL A 33 2.07 -1.62 -6.42
C VAL A 33 1.48 -0.21 -6.31
N LEU A 34 2.06 0.75 -7.02
CA LEU A 34 1.42 2.06 -7.20
C LEU A 34 0.25 1.89 -8.15
N ASP A 35 -0.95 2.14 -7.68
CA ASP A 35 -2.16 1.93 -8.47
C ASP A 35 -3.06 3.15 -8.40
N THR A 36 -2.91 4.04 -9.37
CA THR A 36 -3.72 5.25 -9.45
C THR A 36 -5.20 4.97 -9.74
N GLY A 37 -5.50 3.78 -10.26
CA GLY A 37 -6.87 3.35 -10.50
C GLY A 37 -7.57 2.81 -9.26
N ALA A 38 -6.83 2.48 -8.21
CA ALA A 38 -7.42 2.05 -6.95
C ALA A 38 -7.80 3.28 -6.13
N SER A 39 -9.06 3.39 -5.75
CA SER A 39 -9.52 4.52 -4.94
C SER A 39 -9.00 4.44 -3.51
N LYS A 40 -8.74 3.24 -3.02
CA LYS A 40 -8.24 2.99 -1.68
C LYS A 40 -7.00 2.12 -1.69
N THR A 41 -6.12 2.36 -0.76
CA THR A 41 -5.01 1.46 -0.46
C THR A 41 -5.58 0.15 0.07
N ALA A 42 -5.08 -0.97 -0.47
CA ALA A 42 -5.58 -2.29 -0.13
C ALA A 42 -4.42 -3.25 0.12
N PHE A 43 -4.54 -4.05 1.17
CA PHE A 43 -3.55 -5.06 1.52
C PHE A 43 -4.15 -6.45 1.35
N ASP A 44 -3.29 -7.39 0.96
CA ASP A 44 -3.69 -8.78 0.82
C ASP A 44 -4.03 -9.38 2.19
N HIS A 45 -5.17 -10.07 2.25
CA HIS A 45 -5.69 -10.63 3.49
C HIS A 45 -4.71 -11.62 4.12
N ASP A 46 -4.20 -12.58 3.35
CA ASP A 46 -3.39 -13.65 3.91
C ASP A 46 -2.02 -13.16 4.36
N ILE A 47 -1.41 -12.26 3.59
CA ILE A 47 -0.12 -11.70 3.98
C ILE A 47 -0.28 -10.86 5.24
N LEU A 48 -1.32 -10.03 5.28
CA LEU A 48 -1.57 -9.19 6.46
C LEU A 48 -1.89 -10.04 7.70
N LEU A 49 -2.67 -11.11 7.52
CA LEU A 49 -3.04 -12.00 8.62
C LEU A 49 -1.82 -12.65 9.27
N GLN A 50 -0.80 -12.97 8.48
CA GLN A 50 0.43 -13.56 8.97
C GLN A 50 1.41 -12.56 9.57
N SER A 51 1.14 -11.26 9.39
CA SER A 51 1.96 -10.18 9.94
C SER A 51 1.54 -9.87 11.38
N ASP A 52 2.29 -9.00 12.05
CA ASP A 52 1.92 -8.51 13.38
C ASP A 52 0.67 -7.61 13.36
N ALA A 53 0.24 -7.16 12.20
CA ALA A 53 -0.98 -6.38 12.02
C ALA A 53 -2.21 -7.25 11.75
N GLY A 54 -2.06 -8.59 11.75
CA GLY A 54 -3.17 -9.49 11.41
C GLY A 54 -4.37 -9.37 12.34
N GLY A 55 -4.15 -9.05 13.60
CA GLY A 55 -5.24 -8.86 14.56
C GLY A 55 -6.08 -7.62 14.33
N ALA A 56 -5.63 -6.70 13.48
CA ALA A 56 -6.37 -5.48 13.15
C ALA A 56 -7.45 -5.70 12.10
N ILE A 57 -7.50 -6.88 11.47
CA ILE A 57 -8.45 -7.14 10.40
C ILE A 57 -9.86 -7.25 10.97
N GLN A 58 -10.78 -6.47 10.40
CA GLN A 58 -12.18 -6.47 10.80
C GLN A 58 -13.07 -6.61 9.58
N ALA A 59 -14.15 -7.38 9.73
CA ALA A 59 -15.15 -7.47 8.68
C ALA A 59 -15.79 -6.10 8.46
N SER A 60 -15.87 -5.67 7.21
CA SER A 60 -16.55 -4.44 6.87
C SER A 60 -18.03 -4.71 6.71
N GLU A 61 -18.87 -3.86 7.31
CA GLU A 61 -20.31 -3.91 7.08
C GLU A 61 -20.70 -3.32 5.72
N ARG A 62 -19.75 -2.67 5.05
CA ARG A 62 -20.01 -2.12 3.73
C ARG A 62 -19.97 -3.22 2.69
N VAL A 63 -21.10 -3.46 2.08
CA VAL A 63 -21.14 -4.28 0.87
C VAL A 63 -20.51 -3.45 -0.23
N SER A 64 -19.40 -3.97 -0.78
CA SER A 64 -18.78 -3.33 -1.93
C SER A 64 -19.71 -3.46 -3.13
N THR A 65 -20.32 -2.36 -3.53
CA THR A 65 -21.10 -2.30 -4.76
C THR A 65 -20.18 -1.96 -5.92
N GLY A 66 -19.15 -2.75 -6.12
CA GLY A 66 -18.30 -2.58 -7.29
C GLY A 66 -18.99 -3.06 -8.55
N LEU A 67 -18.58 -2.52 -9.68
CA LEU A 67 -19.11 -2.91 -10.99
C LEU A 67 -19.00 -4.41 -11.19
N GLY A 68 -20.12 -5.10 -11.29
CA GLY A 68 -20.18 -6.52 -11.62
C GLY A 68 -19.84 -7.48 -10.49
N THR A 69 -19.61 -7.01 -9.29
CA THR A 69 -19.40 -7.88 -8.16
C THR A 69 -20.50 -7.71 -7.13
N THR A 70 -21.26 -8.75 -6.95
CA THR A 70 -22.15 -8.89 -5.83
C THR A 70 -21.43 -9.78 -4.82
N ASN A 71 -21.47 -9.41 -3.55
CA ASN A 71 -21.10 -10.31 -2.45
C ASN A 71 -19.60 -10.49 -2.19
N MET A 72 -18.74 -9.53 -2.52
CA MET A 72 -17.41 -9.56 -1.95
C MET A 72 -17.50 -9.07 -0.51
N ALA A 73 -17.38 -9.99 0.43
CA ALA A 73 -17.14 -9.62 1.81
C ALA A 73 -15.82 -8.88 1.84
N SER A 74 -15.86 -7.59 2.09
CA SER A 74 -14.65 -6.79 2.27
C SER A 74 -14.35 -6.70 3.74
N SER A 75 -13.07 -6.76 4.05
CA SER A 75 -12.57 -6.48 5.39
C SER A 75 -11.79 -5.19 5.37
N THR A 76 -11.57 -4.62 6.53
CA THR A 76 -10.73 -3.44 6.69
C THR A 76 -9.75 -3.69 7.83
N ALA A 77 -8.68 -2.91 7.88
CA ALA A 77 -7.75 -2.92 8.98
C ALA A 77 -7.26 -1.51 9.23
N ILE A 78 -7.13 -1.13 10.49
CA ILE A 78 -6.50 0.13 10.86
C ILE A 78 -5.04 -0.18 11.18
N ILE A 79 -4.15 0.35 10.38
CA ILE A 79 -2.72 0.13 10.52
C ILE A 79 -2.14 1.25 11.37
N GLU A 80 -1.49 0.88 12.47
CA GLU A 80 -0.94 1.88 13.40
C GLU A 80 0.11 2.75 12.76
N GLU A 81 0.98 2.16 11.95
CA GLU A 81 2.11 2.88 11.39
C GLU A 81 2.42 2.43 9.99
N ILE A 82 2.33 3.37 9.04
CA ILE A 82 2.79 3.18 7.68
C ILE A 82 3.82 4.26 7.41
N LYS A 83 4.99 3.87 6.89
CA LYS A 83 6.01 4.81 6.47
C LYS A 83 6.33 4.59 5.01
N VAL A 84 6.33 5.67 4.25
CA VAL A 84 6.80 5.67 2.86
C VAL A 84 7.96 6.66 2.81
N GLY A 85 9.18 6.14 2.92
CA GLY A 85 10.35 6.99 3.18
C GLY A 85 10.16 7.74 4.49
N ASP A 86 10.28 9.06 4.43
CA ASP A 86 10.07 9.93 5.60
C ASP A 86 8.61 10.35 5.80
N LEU A 87 7.71 9.90 4.93
CA LEU A 87 6.28 10.15 5.11
C LEU A 87 5.74 9.16 6.14
N TYR A 88 5.22 9.71 7.23
CA TYR A 88 4.64 8.94 8.32
C TYR A 88 3.12 9.06 8.31
N ILE A 89 2.44 7.93 8.32
CA ILE A 89 0.98 7.87 8.35
C ILE A 89 0.58 7.00 9.54
N SER A 90 -0.21 7.55 10.46
CA SER A 90 -0.64 6.83 11.66
C SER A 90 -2.12 6.48 11.60
N ASN A 91 -2.46 5.33 12.13
CA ASN A 91 -3.84 4.88 12.28
C ASN A 91 -4.66 5.01 10.99
N PHE A 92 -4.13 4.42 9.94
CA PHE A 92 -4.72 4.53 8.61
C PHE A 92 -5.55 3.29 8.27
N GLU A 93 -6.79 3.50 7.84
CA GLU A 93 -7.65 2.40 7.44
C GLU A 93 -7.34 1.98 6.02
N VAL A 94 -7.05 0.70 5.84
CA VAL A 94 -6.84 0.10 4.52
C VAL A 94 -7.96 -0.92 4.24
N ALA A 95 -8.25 -1.13 2.97
CA ALA A 95 -9.08 -2.26 2.57
C ALA A 95 -8.25 -3.54 2.66
N VAL A 96 -8.89 -4.63 3.02
CA VAL A 96 -8.25 -5.96 3.09
C VAL A 96 -8.98 -6.87 2.12
N LEU A 97 -8.27 -7.32 1.10
CA LEU A 97 -8.82 -8.06 -0.02
C LEU A 97 -7.95 -9.29 -0.31
N ASP A 98 -8.50 -10.22 -1.07
CA ASP A 98 -7.70 -11.30 -1.63
C ASP A 98 -7.01 -10.79 -2.89
N LEU A 99 -5.72 -10.52 -2.79
CA LEU A 99 -4.89 -10.04 -3.89
C LEU A 99 -3.93 -11.13 -4.38
N SER A 100 -4.23 -12.39 -4.09
CA SER A 100 -3.36 -13.52 -4.44
C SER A 100 -3.09 -13.62 -5.95
N THR A 101 -4.04 -13.19 -6.78
CA THR A 101 -3.86 -13.21 -8.24
C THR A 101 -2.65 -12.40 -8.69
N ILE A 102 -2.41 -11.24 -8.07
CA ILE A 102 -1.24 -10.42 -8.37
C ILE A 102 0.04 -11.20 -8.04
N ASN A 103 0.11 -11.79 -6.86
CA ASN A 103 1.31 -12.49 -6.41
C ASN A 103 1.55 -13.79 -7.17
N ILE A 104 0.50 -14.45 -7.61
CA ILE A 104 0.64 -15.62 -8.48
C ILE A 104 1.31 -15.21 -9.79
N ALA A 105 0.83 -14.13 -10.43
CA ALA A 105 1.42 -13.65 -11.67
C ALA A 105 2.88 -13.21 -11.47
N TYR A 106 3.16 -12.49 -10.40
CA TYR A 106 4.52 -12.01 -10.10
C TYR A 106 5.48 -13.17 -9.83
N ARG A 107 5.04 -14.15 -9.08
CA ARG A 107 5.87 -15.33 -8.77
C ARG A 107 6.25 -16.11 -10.01
N GLN A 108 5.33 -16.25 -10.96
CA GLN A 108 5.60 -16.95 -12.22
C GLN A 108 6.69 -16.27 -13.03
N LEU A 109 6.91 -14.98 -12.83
CA LEU A 109 7.90 -14.18 -13.56
C LEU A 109 9.08 -13.79 -12.67
N ASN A 110 9.24 -14.43 -11.52
CA ASN A 110 10.32 -14.20 -10.57
C ASN A 110 10.39 -12.76 -10.05
N HIS A 111 9.24 -12.11 -9.93
CA HIS A 111 9.14 -10.79 -9.29
C HIS A 111 8.79 -10.92 -7.82
N PRO A 112 9.10 -9.89 -7.00
CA PRO A 112 8.87 -9.97 -5.57
C PRO A 112 7.39 -10.00 -5.23
N GLU A 113 7.09 -10.59 -4.07
CA GLU A 113 5.76 -10.56 -3.51
C GLU A 113 5.38 -9.15 -3.10
N VAL A 114 4.12 -8.77 -3.31
CA VAL A 114 3.62 -7.48 -2.87
C VAL A 114 2.54 -7.67 -1.81
N LEU A 115 2.53 -6.77 -0.83
CA LEU A 115 1.50 -6.76 0.20
C LEU A 115 0.16 -6.30 -0.38
N GLY A 116 0.20 -5.41 -1.35
CA GLY A 116 -1.01 -4.89 -1.95
C GLY A 116 -0.74 -3.70 -2.84
N VAL A 117 -1.67 -2.75 -2.84
CA VAL A 117 -1.62 -1.58 -3.70
C VAL A 117 -1.69 -0.29 -2.88
N LEU A 118 -0.94 0.71 -3.33
CA LEU A 118 -1.00 2.08 -2.80
C LEU A 118 -1.97 2.86 -3.68
N GLY A 119 -3.08 3.27 -3.11
CA GLY A 119 -4.18 3.83 -3.86
C GLY A 119 -4.33 5.34 -3.76
N GLY A 120 -5.40 5.84 -4.37
CA GLY A 120 -5.67 7.26 -4.49
C GLY A 120 -5.91 7.97 -3.15
N ASP A 121 -6.34 7.25 -2.12
CA ASP A 121 -6.53 7.83 -0.80
C ASP A 121 -5.25 8.45 -0.23
N ILE A 122 -4.13 7.76 -0.34
CA ILE A 122 -2.82 8.28 0.10
C ILE A 122 -2.27 9.25 -0.95
N LEU A 123 -2.35 8.88 -2.21
CA LEU A 123 -1.76 9.70 -3.28
C LEU A 123 -2.41 11.09 -3.34
N MET A 124 -3.69 11.17 -3.17
CA MET A 124 -4.41 12.46 -3.21
C MET A 124 -4.15 13.28 -1.95
N LYS A 125 -4.19 12.64 -0.79
CA LYS A 125 -4.01 13.33 0.49
C LYS A 125 -2.66 14.05 0.57
N TYR A 126 -1.62 13.42 0.06
CA TYR A 126 -0.26 13.94 0.14
C TYR A 126 0.25 14.49 -1.19
N LYS A 127 -0.67 14.78 -2.11
CA LYS A 127 -0.37 15.46 -3.38
C LYS A 127 0.78 14.80 -4.12
N ALA A 128 0.65 13.50 -4.34
CA ALA A 128 1.71 12.69 -4.91
C ALA A 128 2.01 13.07 -6.35
N VAL A 129 3.29 13.00 -6.70
CA VAL A 129 3.77 13.13 -8.07
C VAL A 129 4.54 11.85 -8.40
N ILE A 130 4.10 11.16 -9.45
CA ILE A 130 4.75 9.94 -9.93
C ILE A 130 5.57 10.30 -11.15
N ASP A 131 6.89 10.17 -11.04
CA ASP A 131 7.82 10.52 -12.09
C ASP A 131 8.45 9.25 -12.66
N TYR A 132 7.94 8.82 -13.80
CA TYR A 132 8.45 7.62 -14.46
C TYR A 132 9.86 7.83 -15.01
N GLY A 133 10.15 9.04 -15.46
CA GLY A 133 11.47 9.35 -16.03
C GLY A 133 12.58 9.25 -15.01
N LYS A 134 12.35 9.80 -13.82
CA LYS A 134 13.31 9.75 -12.71
C LYS A 134 13.08 8.57 -11.79
N LYS A 135 12.03 7.80 -12.01
CA LYS A 135 11.66 6.63 -11.20
C LYS A 135 11.56 6.99 -9.72
N LYS A 136 10.74 8.00 -9.43
CA LYS A 136 10.51 8.42 -8.05
C LYS A 136 9.06 8.81 -7.81
N LEU A 137 8.63 8.59 -6.58
CA LEU A 137 7.36 9.03 -6.06
C LEU A 137 7.63 10.14 -5.06
N SER A 138 7.00 11.29 -5.23
CA SER A 138 7.16 12.42 -4.33
C SER A 138 5.84 12.77 -3.68
N PHE A 139 5.91 13.12 -2.40
CA PHE A 139 4.75 13.60 -1.64
C PHE A 139 5.00 15.02 -1.18
N HIS A 140 3.93 15.80 -1.09
CA HIS A 140 3.98 17.17 -0.60
C HIS A 140 3.20 17.23 0.71
N THR A 141 3.87 17.70 1.76
CA THR A 141 3.26 17.86 3.08
C THR A 141 3.42 19.31 3.53
N ARG A 142 2.49 19.78 4.37
CA ARG A 142 2.53 21.15 4.87
C ARG A 142 3.63 21.37 5.89
N SER A 143 3.96 20.33 6.64
CA SER A 143 4.91 20.42 7.73
C SER A 143 5.80 19.21 7.72
N LYS A 144 6.93 19.33 8.42
CA LYS A 144 7.84 18.22 8.60
C LYS A 144 7.11 17.06 9.26
N GLN A 145 7.19 15.90 8.64
CA GLN A 145 6.65 14.67 9.24
C GLN A 145 7.52 14.26 10.41
N LYS A 146 6.87 14.05 11.55
CA LYS A 146 7.54 13.51 12.72
C LYS A 146 7.02 12.13 12.98
N ALA A 147 7.92 11.18 13.15
CA ALA A 147 7.54 9.90 13.72
C ALA A 147 6.94 10.19 15.10
N PRO A 148 5.89 9.48 15.53
CA PRO A 148 5.37 9.65 16.87
C PRO A 148 6.48 9.36 17.85
N LEU A 149 6.38 9.98 19.00
CA LEU A 149 7.25 9.62 20.12
C LEU A 149 7.09 8.14 20.33
N VAL A 150 8.13 7.43 20.05
CA VAL A 150 8.07 5.98 20.13
C VAL A 150 7.89 5.63 21.59
N LYS A 151 6.89 4.85 21.84
CA LYS A 151 6.70 4.31 23.18
C LYS A 151 7.77 3.27 23.41
N ARG A 152 8.95 3.72 23.78
CA ARG A 152 10.04 2.82 24.08
C ARG A 152 9.82 2.17 25.41
N GLY A 153 10.19 0.93 25.51
CA GLY A 153 10.03 0.19 26.74
C GLY A 153 8.61 -0.23 27.02
N SER A 154 7.75 0.08 26.13
CA SER A 154 6.42 -0.47 26.20
C SER A 154 6.41 -1.84 25.61
#